data_5c73d58ee64f54e59c8cff700b4f15fa
#
_entry.id   5c73d58ee64f54e59c8cff700b4f15fa
#
_cell.length_a   1.000
_cell.length_b   1.000
_cell.length_c   1.000
_cell.angle_alpha   90.00
_cell.angle_beta   90.00
_cell.angle_gamma   90.00
#
_symmetry.space_group_name_H-M   'P 1'
#
loop_
_entity.id
_entity.type
_entity.pdbx_description
1 polymer ?
#
loop_
_entity_poly.entity_id
_entity_poly.type
_entity_poly.pdbx_seq_one_letter_code
_entity_poly.pdbx_strand_id
1 'polypeptide(L)'
;WFALDTSTGIETAGSKLYMRLTVVSFDLLVYVPALIMFTKTWLSPRSKRTQEQALLLLLLQPALLLIDHGHFQYNSVMLGLTLLALDFFATGQDLIGAVCFVLSLGFKQMALYYAPAIGSYLLAKCIYLGPRTGLAHFTRLGVVTIASFALLFLPFYIPSPSHIIHPIQRIFPFSRGLFEDKVANFWCASNVLIKWRKLAGDNESGRSWLVRTSAALTALGFIPSVLVLLRSGWTMRLRTPSHST
;
A
#
# COMPACT_ATOMS: atom_id res chain seq x y z
N TRP A 1 22.52 -17.01 5.66
CA TRP A 1 22.12 -15.60 5.52
C TRP A 1 20.61 -15.39 5.68
N PHE A 2 19.81 -16.42 5.44
CA PHE A 2 18.36 -16.37 5.48
C PHE A 2 17.76 -17.48 6.35
N ALA A 3 18.38 -17.80 7.49
CA ALA A 3 17.78 -18.71 8.46
C ALA A 3 16.56 -18.02 9.10
N LEU A 4 15.36 -18.44 8.70
CA LEU A 4 14.10 -17.83 9.11
C LEU A 4 13.75 -18.08 10.59
N ASP A 5 14.30 -19.15 11.18
CA ASP A 5 13.86 -19.63 12.48
C ASP A 5 14.80 -19.29 13.64
N THR A 6 16.08 -18.98 13.39
CA THR A 6 17.07 -18.83 14.44
C THR A 6 17.92 -17.56 14.38
N SER A 7 17.80 -16.75 13.33
CA SER A 7 18.64 -15.57 13.12
C SER A 7 17.92 -14.27 13.47
N THR A 8 18.44 -13.56 14.46
CA THR A 8 18.07 -12.17 14.78
C THR A 8 18.79 -11.15 13.89
N GLY A 9 19.56 -11.61 12.92
CA GLY A 9 20.40 -10.81 12.03
C GLY A 9 21.90 -10.90 12.38
N ILE A 10 22.73 -10.80 11.35
CA ILE A 10 24.19 -10.79 11.48
C ILE A 10 24.66 -9.36 11.24
N GLU A 11 25.20 -8.70 12.25
CA GLU A 11 25.74 -7.35 12.17
C GLU A 11 27.24 -7.35 11.90
N THR A 12 27.64 -7.64 10.67
CA THR A 12 29.02 -7.45 10.20
C THR A 12 29.12 -6.23 9.29
N ALA A 13 30.32 -5.70 9.10
CA ALA A 13 30.54 -4.59 8.14
C ALA A 13 30.10 -4.97 6.72
N GLY A 14 30.31 -6.21 6.29
CA GLY A 14 29.86 -6.72 4.99
C GLY A 14 28.33 -6.81 4.91
N SER A 15 27.64 -7.23 5.98
CA SER A 15 26.19 -7.27 6.05
C SER A 15 25.58 -5.86 5.95
N LYS A 16 26.18 -4.89 6.66
CA LYS A 16 25.74 -3.48 6.61
C LYS A 16 25.92 -2.88 5.20
N LEU A 17 27.05 -3.15 4.57
CA LEU A 17 27.29 -2.71 3.18
C LEU A 17 26.28 -3.33 2.21
N TYR A 18 26.05 -4.64 2.33
CA TYR A 18 25.05 -5.34 1.51
C TYR A 18 23.65 -4.72 1.66
N MET A 19 23.19 -4.50 2.90
CA MET A 19 21.89 -3.87 3.15
C MET A 19 21.79 -2.46 2.54
N ARG A 20 22.83 -1.64 2.66
CA ARG A 20 22.88 -0.30 2.05
C ARG A 20 22.82 -0.36 0.53
N LEU A 21 23.59 -1.26 -0.07
CA LEU A 21 23.60 -1.42 -1.53
C LEU A 21 22.25 -1.92 -2.05
N THR A 22 21.56 -2.82 -1.33
CA THR A 22 20.22 -3.26 -1.73
C THR A 22 19.19 -2.14 -1.67
N VAL A 23 19.21 -1.29 -0.63
CA VAL A 23 18.30 -0.12 -0.55
C VAL A 23 18.52 0.78 -1.76
N VAL A 24 19.77 1.20 -2.02
CA VAL A 24 20.11 2.09 -3.16
C VAL A 24 19.72 1.44 -4.50
N SER A 25 19.99 0.14 -4.66
CA SER A 25 19.65 -0.58 -5.90
C SER A 25 18.15 -0.59 -6.16
N PHE A 26 17.33 -0.85 -5.14
CA PHE A 26 15.87 -0.84 -5.27
C PHE A 26 15.31 0.56 -5.44
N ASP A 27 15.92 1.59 -4.85
CA ASP A 27 15.55 2.98 -5.14
C ASP A 27 15.74 3.29 -6.63
N LEU A 28 16.89 2.94 -7.18
CA LEU A 28 17.20 3.16 -8.60
C LEU A 28 16.31 2.34 -9.54
N LEU A 29 15.95 1.11 -9.15
CA LEU A 29 15.17 0.20 -10.01
C LEU A 29 13.66 0.42 -9.91
N VAL A 30 13.14 0.90 -8.78
CA VAL A 30 11.70 0.99 -8.53
C VAL A 30 11.27 2.43 -8.26
N TYR A 31 11.85 3.08 -7.26
CA TYR A 31 11.38 4.37 -6.80
C TYR A 31 11.66 5.51 -7.79
N VAL A 32 12.88 5.60 -8.29
CA VAL A 32 13.27 6.63 -9.27
C VAL A 32 12.45 6.51 -10.57
N PRO A 33 12.31 5.33 -11.21
CA PRO A 33 11.44 5.18 -12.38
C PRO A 33 9.97 5.53 -12.10
N ALA A 34 9.45 5.17 -10.94
CA ALA A 34 8.10 5.52 -10.54
C ALA A 34 7.91 7.04 -10.45
N LEU A 35 8.84 7.76 -9.84
CA LEU A 35 8.81 9.22 -9.76
C LEU A 35 8.94 9.90 -11.12
N ILE A 36 9.79 9.37 -12.00
CA ILE A 36 9.92 9.88 -13.37
C ILE A 36 8.60 9.68 -14.13
N MET A 37 7.97 8.51 -13.99
CA MET A 37 6.68 8.24 -14.62
C MET A 37 5.60 9.17 -14.05
N PHE A 38 5.55 9.34 -12.74
CA PHE A 38 4.64 10.25 -12.06
C PHE A 38 4.77 11.69 -12.59
N THR A 39 5.98 12.23 -12.65
CA THR A 39 6.18 13.58 -13.15
C THR A 39 5.72 13.75 -14.60
N LYS A 40 5.95 12.76 -15.45
CA LYS A 40 5.49 12.75 -16.85
C LYS A 40 3.96 12.60 -16.96
N THR A 41 3.33 11.80 -16.10
CA THR A 41 1.89 11.53 -16.15
C THR A 41 1.07 12.69 -15.58
N TRP A 42 1.44 13.16 -14.40
CA TRP A 42 0.63 14.11 -13.62
C TRP A 42 1.05 15.56 -13.76
N LEU A 43 2.33 15.80 -14.06
CA LEU A 43 2.88 17.14 -14.19
C LEU A 43 3.18 17.54 -15.66
N SER A 44 2.74 16.74 -16.62
CA SER A 44 2.92 17.04 -18.06
C SER A 44 2.44 18.43 -18.49
N PRO A 45 1.37 19.02 -17.91
CA PRO A 45 0.96 20.39 -18.26
C PRO A 45 1.82 21.48 -17.63
N ARG A 46 2.73 21.13 -16.73
CA ARG A 46 3.61 22.07 -16.02
C ARG A 46 4.93 22.28 -16.76
N SER A 47 5.61 23.39 -16.47
CA SER A 47 6.93 23.66 -17.05
C SER A 47 7.95 22.57 -16.69
N LYS A 48 8.96 22.36 -17.54
CA LYS A 48 10.06 21.40 -17.26
C LYS A 48 10.72 21.70 -15.91
N ARG A 49 10.97 22.97 -15.61
CA ARG A 49 11.54 23.39 -14.33
C ARG A 49 10.69 22.95 -13.14
N THR A 50 9.35 23.07 -13.24
CA THR A 50 8.44 22.59 -12.19
C THR A 50 8.49 21.07 -12.03
N GLN A 51 8.56 20.33 -13.15
CA GLN A 51 8.69 18.87 -13.12
C GLN A 51 10.00 18.43 -12.46
N GLU A 52 11.11 19.06 -12.82
CA GLU A 52 12.43 18.78 -12.24
C GLU A 52 12.48 19.12 -10.75
N GLN A 53 11.93 20.27 -10.35
CA GLN A 53 11.84 20.65 -8.94
C GLN A 53 10.99 19.68 -8.13
N ALA A 54 9.85 19.25 -8.66
CA ALA A 54 9.00 18.24 -8.01
C ALA A 54 9.73 16.91 -7.88
N LEU A 55 10.41 16.46 -8.93
CA LEU A 55 11.21 15.26 -8.92
C LEU A 55 12.30 15.31 -7.84
N LEU A 56 13.06 16.40 -7.79
CA LEU A 56 14.10 16.58 -6.78
C LEU A 56 13.54 16.60 -5.36
N LEU A 57 12.43 17.31 -5.12
CA LEU A 57 11.79 17.35 -3.81
C LEU A 57 11.31 15.97 -3.35
N LEU A 58 10.79 15.14 -4.26
CA LEU A 58 10.34 13.81 -3.95
C LEU A 58 11.50 12.83 -3.74
N LEU A 59 12.56 12.93 -4.55
CA LEU A 59 13.77 12.11 -4.41
C LEU A 59 14.53 12.43 -3.12
N LEU A 60 14.62 13.69 -2.76
CA LEU A 60 15.35 14.15 -1.58
C LEU A 60 14.46 14.29 -0.35
N GLN A 61 13.36 13.52 -0.28
CA GLN A 61 12.47 13.52 0.88
C GLN A 61 13.22 13.09 2.14
N PRO A 62 13.42 13.99 3.14
CA PRO A 62 14.27 13.70 4.29
C PRO A 62 13.83 12.50 5.09
N ALA A 63 12.51 12.26 5.20
CA ALA A 63 11.97 11.11 5.92
C ALA A 63 12.40 9.79 5.30
N LEU A 64 12.35 9.66 3.97
CA LEU A 64 12.79 8.45 3.26
C LEU A 64 14.30 8.26 3.37
N LEU A 65 15.08 9.33 3.20
CA LEU A 65 16.54 9.27 3.35
C LEU A 65 16.94 8.78 4.73
N LEU A 66 16.34 9.32 5.79
CA LEU A 66 16.66 8.94 7.16
C LEU A 66 16.18 7.53 7.49
N ILE A 67 14.99 7.14 7.06
CA ILE A 67 14.40 5.85 7.42
C ILE A 67 15.01 4.73 6.56
N ASP A 68 15.06 4.89 5.25
CA ASP A 68 15.47 3.81 4.37
C ASP A 68 17.00 3.65 4.34
N HIS A 69 17.76 4.74 4.23
CA HIS A 69 19.23 4.66 4.19
C HIS A 69 19.88 4.68 5.59
N GLY A 70 19.29 5.37 6.55
CA GLY A 70 19.81 5.43 7.92
C GLY A 70 19.41 4.25 8.78
N HIS A 71 18.13 3.82 8.72
CA HIS A 71 17.57 2.76 9.52
C HIS A 71 17.37 1.42 8.77
N PHE A 72 17.75 1.36 7.50
CA PHE A 72 17.66 0.18 6.63
C PHE A 72 16.24 -0.37 6.49
N GLN A 73 15.35 0.46 5.99
CA GLN A 73 14.02 0.07 5.57
C GLN A 73 13.87 0.21 4.05
N TYR A 74 12.77 -0.30 3.51
CA TYR A 74 12.46 -0.28 2.08
C TYR A 74 11.11 0.38 1.84
N ASN A 75 10.86 1.56 2.47
CA ASN A 75 9.60 2.27 2.29
C ASN A 75 9.48 2.84 0.87
N SER A 76 10.58 3.28 0.30
CA SER A 76 10.66 3.78 -1.07
C SER A 76 10.22 2.74 -2.10
N VAL A 77 10.52 1.46 -1.90
CA VAL A 77 10.08 0.38 -2.79
C VAL A 77 8.56 0.23 -2.75
N MET A 78 7.98 0.17 -1.56
CA MET A 78 6.52 0.09 -1.40
C MET A 78 5.82 1.31 -2.00
N LEU A 79 6.34 2.52 -1.71
CA LEU A 79 5.81 3.77 -2.25
C LEU A 79 5.96 3.85 -3.77
N GLY A 80 7.11 3.44 -4.30
CA GLY A 80 7.36 3.39 -5.74
C GLY A 80 6.40 2.45 -6.47
N LEU A 81 6.18 1.24 -5.94
CA LEU A 81 5.20 0.30 -6.49
C LEU A 81 3.76 0.84 -6.40
N THR A 82 3.40 1.51 -5.29
CA THR A 82 2.09 2.18 -5.19
C THR A 82 1.96 3.30 -6.20
N LEU A 83 3.01 4.10 -6.39
CA LEU A 83 3.01 5.20 -7.34
C LEU A 83 2.90 4.70 -8.78
N LEU A 84 3.65 3.66 -9.15
CA LEU A 84 3.50 2.98 -10.44
C LEU A 84 2.06 2.48 -10.66
N ALA A 85 1.44 1.93 -9.62
CA ALA A 85 0.03 1.52 -9.72
C ALA A 85 -0.87 2.71 -10.07
N LEU A 86 -0.72 3.84 -9.38
CA LEU A 86 -1.48 5.07 -9.65
C LEU A 86 -1.23 5.61 -11.05
N ASP A 87 0.01 5.59 -11.52
CA ASP A 87 0.38 6.03 -12.86
C ASP A 87 -0.24 5.15 -13.95
N PHE A 88 -0.23 3.82 -13.75
CA PHE A 88 -0.90 2.89 -14.65
C PHE A 88 -2.43 3.05 -14.64
N PHE A 89 -3.04 3.31 -13.49
CA PHE A 89 -4.47 3.63 -13.43
C PHE A 89 -4.79 4.92 -14.17
N ALA A 90 -3.97 5.96 -14.04
CA ALA A 90 -4.15 7.23 -14.74
C ALA A 90 -4.00 7.10 -16.26
N THR A 91 -3.13 6.19 -16.73
CA THR A 91 -2.95 5.90 -18.16
C THR A 91 -3.91 4.84 -18.71
N GLY A 92 -4.84 4.35 -17.88
CA GLY A 92 -5.87 3.37 -18.29
C GLY A 92 -5.40 1.92 -18.30
N GLN A 93 -4.19 1.63 -17.83
CA GLN A 93 -3.61 0.29 -17.76
C GLN A 93 -3.93 -0.38 -16.41
N ASP A 94 -5.19 -0.54 -16.09
CA ASP A 94 -5.67 -0.95 -14.76
C ASP A 94 -5.14 -2.31 -14.31
N LEU A 95 -4.95 -3.26 -15.22
CA LEU A 95 -4.47 -4.60 -14.86
C LEU A 95 -3.01 -4.55 -14.39
N ILE A 96 -2.16 -3.77 -15.07
CA ILE A 96 -0.77 -3.58 -14.68
C ILE A 96 -0.72 -2.81 -13.36
N GLY A 97 -1.55 -1.78 -13.21
CA GLY A 97 -1.69 -1.05 -11.96
C GLY A 97 -2.08 -1.96 -10.79
N ALA A 98 -3.01 -2.89 -11.01
CA ALA A 98 -3.40 -3.87 -9.99
C ALA A 98 -2.23 -4.79 -9.60
N VAL A 99 -1.43 -5.27 -10.56
CA VAL A 99 -0.20 -6.05 -10.27
C VAL A 99 0.77 -5.24 -9.42
N CYS A 100 1.07 -4.01 -9.81
CA CYS A 100 1.98 -3.13 -9.06
C CYS A 100 1.48 -2.90 -7.63
N PHE A 101 0.17 -2.72 -7.45
CA PHE A 101 -0.41 -2.53 -6.13
C PHE A 101 -0.36 -3.80 -5.26
N VAL A 102 -0.61 -4.97 -5.84
CA VAL A 102 -0.43 -6.27 -5.15
C VAL A 102 1.01 -6.45 -4.71
N LEU A 103 1.98 -6.15 -5.58
CA LEU A 103 3.41 -6.20 -5.21
C LEU A 103 3.73 -5.24 -4.06
N SER A 104 3.17 -4.03 -4.08
CA SER A 104 3.32 -3.07 -2.99
C SER A 104 2.75 -3.61 -1.66
N LEU A 105 1.54 -4.18 -1.69
CA LEU A 105 0.90 -4.81 -0.52
C LEU A 105 1.71 -6.01 0.02
N GLY A 106 2.21 -6.84 -0.89
CA GLY A 106 3.04 -7.99 -0.54
C GLY A 106 4.42 -7.59 -0.03
N PHE A 107 4.90 -6.42 -0.41
CA PHE A 107 6.19 -5.91 0.07
C PHE A 107 6.08 -5.32 1.49
N LYS A 108 5.06 -4.50 1.74
CA LYS A 108 4.84 -3.87 3.06
C LYS A 108 3.36 -3.58 3.31
N GLN A 109 2.87 -4.00 4.47
CA GLN A 109 1.46 -3.82 4.87
C GLN A 109 0.96 -2.36 4.85
N MET A 110 1.87 -1.39 4.96
CA MET A 110 1.50 0.03 4.95
C MET A 110 0.83 0.46 3.64
N ALA A 111 1.06 -0.26 2.54
CA ALA A 111 0.32 -0.05 1.30
C ALA A 111 -1.20 -0.26 1.47
N LEU A 112 -1.64 -1.00 2.49
CA LEU A 112 -3.06 -1.20 2.80
C LEU A 112 -3.81 0.12 3.08
N TYR A 113 -3.10 1.17 3.52
CA TYR A 113 -3.71 2.50 3.72
C TYR A 113 -4.25 3.11 2.41
N TYR A 114 -3.69 2.73 1.27
CA TYR A 114 -4.16 3.19 -0.05
C TYR A 114 -5.29 2.32 -0.62
N ALA A 115 -5.50 1.12 -0.08
CA ALA A 115 -6.46 0.15 -0.62
C ALA A 115 -7.92 0.69 -0.69
N PRO A 116 -8.45 1.43 0.30
CA PRO A 116 -9.80 1.98 0.20
C PRO A 116 -9.95 2.97 -0.97
N ALA A 117 -8.95 3.82 -1.20
CA ALA A 117 -8.97 4.79 -2.29
C ALA A 117 -8.85 4.10 -3.65
N ILE A 118 -7.88 3.19 -3.80
CA ILE A 118 -7.64 2.46 -5.06
C ILE A 118 -8.83 1.55 -5.37
N GLY A 119 -9.32 0.79 -4.39
CA GLY A 119 -10.46 -0.11 -4.57
C GLY A 119 -11.73 0.62 -4.96
N SER A 120 -12.03 1.75 -4.30
CA SER A 120 -13.19 2.57 -4.64
C SER A 120 -13.08 3.23 -6.01
N TYR A 121 -11.89 3.68 -6.41
CA TYR A 121 -11.64 4.20 -7.75
C TYR A 121 -11.89 3.13 -8.83
N LEU A 122 -11.30 1.95 -8.69
CA LEU A 122 -11.48 0.85 -9.64
C LEU A 122 -12.92 0.38 -9.70
N LEU A 123 -13.61 0.29 -8.56
CA LEU A 123 -15.03 -0.05 -8.51
C LEU A 123 -15.89 1.04 -9.18
N ALA A 124 -15.61 2.32 -8.93
CA ALA A 124 -16.27 3.44 -9.59
C ALA A 124 -16.10 3.38 -11.11
N LYS A 125 -14.89 3.02 -11.58
CA LYS A 125 -14.61 2.80 -13.00
C LYS A 125 -15.40 1.62 -13.57
N CYS A 126 -15.54 0.53 -12.85
CA CYS A 126 -16.41 -0.59 -13.26
C CYS A 126 -17.88 -0.16 -13.36
N ILE A 127 -18.37 0.66 -12.42
CA ILE A 127 -19.72 1.23 -12.46
C ILE A 127 -19.89 2.13 -13.68
N TYR A 128 -18.91 2.98 -13.97
CA TYR A 128 -18.91 3.87 -15.14
C TYR A 128 -19.01 3.09 -16.45
N LEU A 129 -18.22 2.00 -16.61
CA LEU A 129 -18.20 1.17 -17.81
C LEU A 129 -19.51 0.41 -18.08
N GLY A 130 -20.40 0.32 -17.10
CA GLY A 130 -21.71 -0.32 -17.25
C GLY A 130 -21.74 -1.82 -16.95
N PRO A 131 -22.95 -2.44 -16.98
CA PRO A 131 -23.12 -3.77 -16.40
C PRO A 131 -22.30 -4.86 -17.12
N ARG A 132 -22.26 -4.89 -18.44
CA ARG A 132 -21.52 -5.92 -19.17
C ARG A 132 -20.00 -5.67 -19.15
N THR A 133 -19.58 -4.51 -19.61
CA THR A 133 -18.15 -4.15 -19.71
C THR A 133 -17.52 -3.98 -18.33
N GLY A 134 -18.26 -3.33 -17.40
CA GLY A 134 -17.79 -3.13 -16.03
C GLY A 134 -17.68 -4.44 -15.26
N LEU A 135 -18.61 -5.38 -15.41
CA LEU A 135 -18.50 -6.71 -14.79
C LEU A 135 -17.32 -7.50 -15.38
N ALA A 136 -17.14 -7.47 -16.70
CA ALA A 136 -15.99 -8.10 -17.34
C ALA A 136 -14.65 -7.48 -16.87
N HIS A 137 -14.61 -6.17 -16.69
CA HIS A 137 -13.43 -5.47 -16.17
C HIS A 137 -13.17 -5.83 -14.70
N PHE A 138 -14.22 -5.87 -13.89
CA PHE A 138 -14.15 -6.29 -12.49
C PHE A 138 -13.63 -7.72 -12.32
N THR A 139 -14.15 -8.66 -13.15
CA THR A 139 -13.66 -10.05 -13.13
C THR A 139 -12.20 -10.16 -13.56
N ARG A 140 -11.77 -9.42 -14.58
CA ARG A 140 -10.35 -9.38 -15.01
C ARG A 140 -9.46 -8.83 -13.90
N LEU A 141 -9.84 -7.75 -13.24
CA LEU A 141 -9.13 -7.20 -12.08
C LEU A 141 -9.03 -8.23 -10.95
N GLY A 142 -10.14 -8.90 -10.63
CA GLY A 142 -10.17 -9.95 -9.60
C GLY A 142 -9.23 -11.11 -9.93
N VAL A 143 -9.29 -11.62 -11.15
CA VAL A 143 -8.40 -12.71 -11.61
C VAL A 143 -6.93 -12.29 -11.54
N VAL A 144 -6.59 -11.11 -12.07
CA VAL A 144 -5.20 -10.61 -12.03
C VAL A 144 -4.72 -10.41 -10.59
N THR A 145 -5.55 -9.85 -9.72
CA THR A 145 -5.22 -9.65 -8.30
C THR A 145 -4.95 -10.99 -7.61
N ILE A 146 -5.85 -11.97 -7.76
CA ILE A 146 -5.70 -13.30 -7.16
C ILE A 146 -4.46 -14.01 -7.73
N ALA A 147 -4.27 -13.99 -9.05
CA ALA A 147 -3.11 -14.60 -9.68
C ALA A 147 -1.80 -13.95 -9.22
N SER A 148 -1.77 -12.62 -9.06
CA SER A 148 -0.60 -11.89 -8.57
C SER A 148 -0.24 -12.28 -7.14
N PHE A 149 -1.23 -12.38 -6.25
CA PHE A 149 -1.00 -12.87 -4.88
C PHE A 149 -0.56 -14.35 -4.88
N ALA A 150 -1.20 -15.20 -5.69
CA ALA A 150 -0.83 -16.61 -5.80
C ALA A 150 0.64 -16.76 -6.27
N LEU A 151 1.06 -16.02 -7.30
CA LEU A 151 2.43 -16.03 -7.77
C LEU A 151 3.41 -15.49 -6.73
N LEU A 152 3.04 -14.43 -6.01
CA LEU A 152 3.88 -13.84 -4.97
C LEU A 152 4.16 -14.81 -3.82
N PHE A 153 3.15 -15.60 -3.41
CA PHE A 153 3.27 -16.55 -2.30
C PHE A 153 3.66 -17.97 -2.73
N LEU A 154 3.66 -18.26 -4.05
CA LEU A 154 3.99 -19.58 -4.58
C LEU A 154 5.35 -20.13 -4.11
N PRO A 155 6.44 -19.34 -4.05
CA PRO A 155 7.73 -19.83 -3.58
C PRO A 155 7.72 -20.34 -2.14
N PHE A 156 6.80 -19.84 -1.31
CA PHE A 156 6.64 -20.27 0.09
C PHE A 156 5.73 -21.50 0.22
N TYR A 157 4.88 -21.73 -0.75
CA TYR A 157 3.98 -22.89 -0.78
C TYR A 157 4.68 -24.17 -1.25
N ILE A 158 5.59 -24.06 -2.22
CA ILE A 158 6.25 -25.23 -2.84
C ILE A 158 7.00 -26.12 -1.84
N PRO A 159 7.78 -25.59 -0.86
CA PRO A 159 8.50 -26.42 0.10
C PRO A 159 7.54 -27.14 1.06
N SER A 160 6.50 -26.46 1.55
CA SER A 160 5.46 -27.00 2.39
C SER A 160 4.27 -26.03 2.45
N PRO A 161 3.02 -26.50 2.32
CA PRO A 161 1.83 -25.66 2.41
C PRO A 161 1.73 -24.82 3.70
N SER A 162 2.24 -25.33 4.81
CA SER A 162 2.26 -24.62 6.10
C SER A 162 3.16 -23.40 6.11
N HIS A 163 4.19 -23.35 5.27
CA HIS A 163 5.15 -22.23 5.24
C HIS A 163 4.54 -20.94 4.68
N ILE A 164 3.43 -20.97 3.97
CA ILE A 164 2.75 -19.78 3.46
C ILE A 164 2.23 -18.85 4.58
N ILE A 165 1.93 -19.41 5.74
CA ILE A 165 1.39 -18.66 6.90
C ILE A 165 2.44 -17.68 7.44
N HIS A 166 3.71 -18.07 7.47
CA HIS A 166 4.79 -17.24 8.04
C HIS A 166 4.97 -15.88 7.31
N PRO A 167 5.13 -15.82 5.97
CA PRO A 167 5.23 -14.54 5.28
C PRO A 167 3.94 -13.71 5.37
N ILE A 168 2.76 -14.35 5.35
CA ILE A 168 1.49 -13.63 5.52
C ILE A 168 1.42 -12.97 6.90
N GLN A 169 1.74 -13.68 7.97
CA GLN A 169 1.76 -13.13 9.33
C GLN A 169 2.83 -12.05 9.53
N ARG A 170 3.95 -12.14 8.80
CA ARG A 170 5.00 -11.10 8.83
C ARG A 170 4.60 -9.84 8.09
N ILE A 171 3.93 -9.97 6.95
CA ILE A 171 3.43 -8.83 6.17
C ILE A 171 2.21 -8.21 6.87
N PHE A 172 1.29 -9.04 7.38
CA PHE A 172 0.07 -8.62 8.04
C PHE A 172 0.04 -9.10 9.50
N PRO A 173 0.73 -8.42 10.43
CA PRO A 173 0.77 -8.83 11.83
C PRO A 173 -0.53 -8.47 12.54
N PHE A 174 -1.57 -9.27 12.35
CA PHE A 174 -2.89 -9.09 12.95
C PHE A 174 -2.91 -9.18 14.49
N SER A 175 -1.88 -9.79 15.07
CA SER A 175 -1.72 -9.93 16.53
C SER A 175 -1.22 -8.65 17.21
N ARG A 176 -0.78 -7.63 16.46
CA ARG A 176 -0.26 -6.38 17.05
C ARG A 176 -1.36 -5.60 17.73
N GLY A 177 -1.07 -5.18 18.96
CA GLY A 177 -1.95 -4.32 19.73
C GLY A 177 -1.87 -2.84 19.34
N LEU A 178 -2.88 -2.06 19.73
CA LEU A 178 -2.93 -0.61 19.48
C LEU A 178 -1.82 0.18 20.19
N PHE A 179 -1.26 -0.37 21.28
CA PHE A 179 -0.29 0.28 22.17
C PHE A 179 1.08 -0.41 22.12
N GLU A 180 1.42 -1.07 21.04
CA GLU A 180 2.76 -1.63 20.90
C GLU A 180 3.81 -0.53 20.82
N ASP A 181 4.95 -0.79 21.46
CA ASP A 181 6.10 0.09 21.41
C ASP A 181 6.54 0.32 19.96
N LYS A 182 6.94 1.54 19.65
CA LYS A 182 7.39 1.97 18.33
C LYS A 182 6.29 2.17 17.26
N VAL A 183 5.01 2.09 17.61
CA VAL A 183 3.91 2.48 16.71
C VAL A 183 3.38 3.85 17.11
N ALA A 184 3.74 4.88 16.32
CA ALA A 184 3.19 6.21 16.47
C ALA A 184 1.76 6.24 15.91
N ASN A 185 0.77 6.23 16.79
CA ASN A 185 -0.63 6.32 16.43
C ASN A 185 -1.40 7.23 17.42
N PHE A 186 -2.64 7.58 17.07
CA PHE A 186 -3.51 8.39 17.91
C PHE A 186 -3.67 7.82 19.34
N TRP A 187 -3.81 6.51 19.47
CA TRP A 187 -4.02 5.84 20.76
C TRP A 187 -2.79 5.95 21.66
N CYS A 188 -1.59 5.78 21.08
CA CYS A 188 -0.34 5.95 21.82
C CYS A 188 -0.14 7.41 22.24
N ALA A 189 -0.35 8.37 21.34
CA ALA A 189 -0.20 9.79 21.62
C ALA A 189 -1.20 10.26 22.68
N SER A 190 -2.49 9.94 22.52
CA SER A 190 -3.54 10.35 23.44
C SER A 190 -3.50 9.60 24.77
N ASN A 191 -2.82 8.44 24.85
CA ASN A 191 -2.66 7.69 26.10
C ASN A 191 -1.81 8.43 27.15
N VAL A 192 -1.09 9.45 26.75
CA VAL A 192 -0.36 10.36 27.67
C VAL A 192 -1.36 11.13 28.54
N LEU A 193 -2.45 11.60 27.94
CA LEU A 193 -3.51 12.38 28.62
C LEU A 193 -4.61 11.45 29.18
N ILE A 194 -5.11 10.55 28.33
CA ILE A 194 -6.20 9.62 28.68
C ILE A 194 -5.59 8.23 28.79
N LYS A 195 -5.57 7.66 29.99
CA LYS A 195 -4.97 6.34 30.26
C LYS A 195 -5.81 5.21 29.68
N TRP A 196 -5.92 5.12 28.34
CA TRP A 196 -6.72 4.13 27.63
C TRP A 196 -6.45 2.68 28.06
N ARG A 197 -5.18 2.34 28.30
CA ARG A 197 -4.81 1.02 28.84
C ARG A 197 -5.48 0.71 30.16
N LYS A 198 -5.55 1.70 31.07
CA LYS A 198 -6.22 1.54 32.37
C LYS A 198 -7.74 1.48 32.24
N LEU A 199 -8.32 2.30 31.34
CA LEU A 199 -9.75 2.33 31.07
C LEU A 199 -10.23 1.01 30.42
N ALA A 200 -9.46 0.46 29.51
CA ALA A 200 -9.77 -0.81 28.86
C ALA A 200 -9.64 -2.01 29.82
N GLY A 201 -8.84 -1.86 30.89
CA GLY A 201 -8.52 -2.97 31.79
C GLY A 201 -7.69 -4.06 31.09
N ASP A 202 -7.31 -5.08 31.85
CA ASP A 202 -6.57 -6.24 31.32
C ASP A 202 -7.48 -7.31 30.66
N ASN A 203 -8.79 -7.05 30.64
CA ASN A 203 -9.79 -7.97 30.11
C ASN A 203 -9.80 -7.95 28.57
N GLU A 204 -10.01 -9.12 27.96
CA GLU A 204 -10.15 -9.26 26.49
C GLU A 204 -11.26 -8.37 25.92
N SER A 205 -12.36 -8.18 26.66
CA SER A 205 -13.48 -7.32 26.28
C SER A 205 -13.07 -5.86 26.11
N GLY A 206 -12.25 -5.30 27.00
CA GLY A 206 -11.79 -3.92 26.92
C GLY A 206 -10.81 -3.70 25.76
N ARG A 207 -9.90 -4.65 25.51
CA ARG A 207 -9.01 -4.61 24.33
C ARG A 207 -9.81 -4.69 23.02
N SER A 208 -10.80 -5.58 22.96
CA SER A 208 -11.69 -5.75 21.82
C SER A 208 -12.49 -4.48 21.52
N TRP A 209 -12.98 -3.78 22.56
CA TRP A 209 -13.69 -2.52 22.40
C TRP A 209 -12.81 -1.43 21.77
N LEU A 210 -11.59 -1.25 22.25
CA LEU A 210 -10.66 -0.26 21.67
C LEU A 210 -10.33 -0.55 20.21
N VAL A 211 -10.09 -1.82 19.86
CA VAL A 211 -9.83 -2.24 18.47
C VAL A 211 -11.03 -1.95 17.57
N ARG A 212 -12.26 -2.29 18.04
CA ARG A 212 -13.49 -2.01 17.29
C ARG A 212 -13.71 -0.49 17.12
N THR A 213 -13.48 0.29 18.16
CA THR A 213 -13.58 1.76 18.09
C THR A 213 -12.57 2.33 17.12
N SER A 214 -11.33 1.86 17.15
CA SER A 214 -10.29 2.25 16.19
C SER A 214 -10.69 1.93 14.76
N ALA A 215 -11.18 0.73 14.52
CA ALA A 215 -11.66 0.31 13.20
C ALA A 215 -12.85 1.17 12.72
N ALA A 216 -13.81 1.44 13.59
CA ALA A 216 -14.96 2.30 13.28
C ALA A 216 -14.55 3.73 12.94
N LEU A 217 -13.66 4.34 13.73
CA LEU A 217 -13.14 5.69 13.48
C LEU A 217 -12.36 5.75 12.16
N THR A 218 -11.55 4.73 11.89
CA THR A 218 -10.83 4.62 10.61
C THR A 218 -11.80 4.52 9.43
N ALA A 219 -12.83 3.67 9.54
CA ALA A 219 -13.87 3.54 8.52
C ALA A 219 -14.61 4.86 8.31
N LEU A 220 -15.02 5.55 9.37
CA LEU A 220 -15.66 6.87 9.28
C LEU A 220 -14.76 7.89 8.58
N GLY A 221 -13.45 7.80 8.77
CA GLY A 221 -12.48 8.69 8.12
C GLY A 221 -12.43 8.53 6.60
N PHE A 222 -12.50 7.31 6.05
CA PHE A 222 -12.37 7.10 4.61
C PHE A 222 -13.69 6.89 3.86
N ILE A 223 -14.78 6.48 4.53
CA ILE A 223 -16.10 6.26 3.89
C ILE A 223 -16.58 7.46 3.08
N PRO A 224 -16.50 8.72 3.54
CA PRO A 224 -16.94 9.86 2.74
C PRO A 224 -16.24 9.94 1.38
N SER A 225 -14.93 9.73 1.34
CA SER A 225 -14.14 9.72 0.09
C SER A 225 -14.52 8.57 -0.82
N VAL A 226 -14.75 7.38 -0.26
CA VAL A 226 -15.24 6.21 -1.00
C VAL A 226 -16.60 6.51 -1.65
N LEU A 227 -17.54 7.07 -0.89
CA LEU A 227 -18.88 7.43 -1.40
C LEU A 227 -18.81 8.47 -2.52
N VAL A 228 -17.95 9.47 -2.39
CA VAL A 228 -17.74 10.49 -3.44
C VAL A 228 -17.23 9.85 -4.72
N LEU A 229 -16.24 8.96 -4.64
CA LEU A 229 -15.69 8.26 -5.80
C LEU A 229 -16.74 7.38 -6.48
N LEU A 230 -17.47 6.57 -5.72
CA LEU A 230 -18.53 5.71 -6.27
C LEU A 230 -19.65 6.51 -6.91
N ARG A 231 -20.10 7.60 -6.25
CA ARG A 231 -21.11 8.51 -6.81
C ARG A 231 -20.61 9.18 -8.09
N SER A 232 -19.34 9.56 -8.15
CA SER A 232 -18.73 10.14 -9.35
C SER A 232 -18.80 9.16 -10.53
N GLY A 233 -18.43 7.91 -10.35
CA GLY A 233 -18.54 6.88 -11.38
C GLY A 233 -19.97 6.70 -11.88
N TRP A 234 -20.94 6.68 -10.96
CA TRP A 234 -22.37 6.58 -11.31
C TRP A 234 -22.88 7.80 -12.07
N THR A 235 -22.58 9.02 -11.59
CA THR A 235 -23.05 10.25 -12.23
C THR A 235 -22.40 10.49 -13.59
N MET A 236 -21.14 10.16 -13.76
CA MET A 236 -20.47 10.21 -15.07
C MET A 236 -21.11 9.26 -16.06
N ARG A 237 -21.45 8.05 -15.64
CA ARG A 237 -22.16 7.09 -16.47
C ARG A 237 -23.51 7.61 -16.95
N LEU A 238 -24.28 8.24 -16.07
CA LEU A 238 -25.59 8.80 -16.44
C LEU A 238 -25.52 9.98 -17.44
N ARG A 239 -24.37 10.70 -17.42
CA ARG A 239 -24.14 11.82 -18.34
C ARG A 239 -23.56 11.40 -19.69
N THR A 240 -22.98 10.22 -19.79
CA THR A 240 -22.46 9.71 -21.06
C THR A 240 -23.60 9.00 -21.79
N PRO A 241 -24.07 9.50 -22.97
CA PRO A 241 -25.10 8.81 -23.74
C PRO A 241 -24.62 7.39 -24.04
N SER A 242 -25.46 6.40 -23.78
CA SER A 242 -25.18 5.03 -24.19
C SER A 242 -25.08 5.02 -25.72
N HIS A 243 -23.88 5.04 -26.28
CA HIS A 243 -23.70 4.58 -27.64
C HIS A 243 -24.00 3.08 -27.62
N SER A 244 -25.30 2.79 -27.85
CA SER A 244 -25.81 1.47 -28.16
C SER A 244 -25.23 1.05 -29.51
N THR A 245 -24.26 0.16 -29.50
CA THR A 245 -24.00 -0.80 -30.58
C THR A 245 -23.66 -2.13 -29.95
#